data_8a21c038b1997214956db588ab523881
#
_entry.id   8a21c038b1997214956db588ab523881
#
_cell.length_a   1.000
_cell.length_b   1.000
_cell.length_c   1.000
_cell.angle_alpha   90.00
_cell.angle_beta   90.00
_cell.angle_gamma   90.00
#
_symmetry.space_group_name_H-M   'P 1'
#
loop_
_entity.id
_entity.type
_entity.pdbx_description
1 polymer ?
#
loop_
_entity_poly.entity_id
_entity_poly.type
_entity_poly.pdbx_seq_one_letter_code
_entity_poly.pdbx_strand_id
1 'polypeptide(L)'
;FKFVNLLGGFATIGVLLAMAFLLLDVEGKLSTSAEKLRNLLKISALTWFIGVLGSIIFTLDRVLGSSFFKALDPTTIRSFFTQYDLASYLAFESIIAFIVFICAFQVKKILTLIFLLIISLAGLVAPVFLSHAASGGSHSLVVGSLVIHVIGLSLWVGGILAIAMLSESDRAIAVPRFSQLALWAAIAVVISGVVNAWTRLNFVSAWNSTYAYIVIAKTLATISLIALGYLHRKNLEGKERINWAGFAKLITVEALI
;
A
#
# COMPACT_ATOMS: atom_id res chain seq x y z
N PHE A 1 2.26 13.01 -8.15
CA PHE A 1 1.36 12.83 -7.02
C PHE A 1 0.85 11.40 -6.86
N LYS A 2 0.58 10.63 -7.92
CA LYS A 2 0.20 9.21 -7.80
C LYS A 2 1.22 8.38 -6.98
N PHE A 3 2.50 8.61 -7.19
CA PHE A 3 3.56 7.95 -6.42
C PHE A 3 3.52 8.37 -4.94
N VAL A 4 3.34 9.66 -4.66
CA VAL A 4 3.22 10.19 -3.28
C VAL A 4 1.99 9.63 -2.57
N ASN A 5 0.86 9.51 -3.29
CA ASN A 5 -0.35 8.88 -2.80
C ASN A 5 -0.09 7.41 -2.40
N LEU A 6 0.44 6.59 -3.31
CA LEU A 6 0.71 5.18 -3.03
C LEU A 6 1.74 4.99 -1.91
N LEU A 7 2.84 5.76 -1.93
CA LEU A 7 3.86 5.69 -0.89
C LEU A 7 3.29 6.07 0.48
N GLY A 8 2.53 7.16 0.56
CA GLY A 8 1.86 7.61 1.78
C GLY A 8 0.84 6.57 2.30
N GLY A 9 0.03 6.02 1.40
CA GLY A 9 -0.95 4.98 1.73
C GLY A 9 -0.29 3.70 2.24
N PHE A 10 0.72 3.19 1.54
CA PHE A 10 1.46 1.99 1.96
C PHE A 10 2.19 2.22 3.29
N ALA A 11 2.85 3.36 3.47
CA ALA A 11 3.51 3.69 4.72
C ALA A 11 2.51 3.78 5.88
N THR A 12 1.34 4.40 5.66
CA THR A 12 0.28 4.50 6.68
C THR A 12 -0.23 3.12 7.07
N ILE A 13 -0.54 2.25 6.10
CA ILE A 13 -0.97 0.87 6.34
C ILE A 13 0.11 0.08 7.08
N GLY A 14 1.37 0.22 6.66
CA GLY A 14 2.49 -0.45 7.32
C GLY A 14 2.70 -0.02 8.76
N VAL A 15 2.59 1.28 9.06
CA VAL A 15 2.71 1.80 10.42
C VAL A 15 1.53 1.33 11.29
N LEU A 16 0.30 1.38 10.77
CA LEU A 16 -0.88 0.84 11.47
C LEU A 16 -0.74 -0.65 11.74
N LEU A 17 -0.25 -1.42 10.78
CA LEU A 17 0.06 -2.84 10.92
C LEU A 17 1.11 -3.08 12.01
N ALA A 18 2.20 -2.32 12.00
CA ALA A 18 3.26 -2.45 13.01
C ALA A 18 2.75 -2.15 14.41
N MET A 19 1.98 -1.06 14.57
CA MET A 19 1.41 -0.68 15.86
C MET A 19 0.36 -1.67 16.37
N ALA A 20 -0.48 -2.24 15.48
CA ALA A 20 -1.59 -3.09 15.86
C ALA A 20 -1.21 -4.57 16.05
N PHE A 21 -0.21 -5.07 15.31
CA PHE A 21 0.07 -6.51 15.25
C PHE A 21 1.53 -6.90 15.48
N LEU A 22 2.49 -6.07 15.07
CA LEU A 22 3.90 -6.44 15.16
C LEU A 22 4.50 -6.08 16.52
N LEU A 23 4.04 -5.00 17.14
CA LEU A 23 4.51 -4.47 18.43
C LEU A 23 3.46 -4.58 19.54
N LEU A 24 2.65 -5.63 19.50
CA LEU A 24 1.59 -5.88 20.48
C LEU A 24 2.13 -5.95 21.90
N ASP A 25 1.41 -5.30 22.82
CA ASP A 25 1.51 -5.53 24.26
C ASP A 25 0.49 -6.57 24.73
N VAL A 26 0.75 -7.17 25.90
CA VAL A 26 -0.01 -8.31 26.43
C VAL A 26 -1.42 -7.91 26.93
N GLU A 27 -1.65 -6.63 27.23
CA GLU A 27 -2.90 -6.14 27.85
C GLU A 27 -3.88 -5.40 26.89
N GLY A 28 -3.67 -5.46 25.57
CA GLY A 28 -4.53 -4.75 24.61
C GLY A 28 -4.35 -3.23 24.60
N LYS A 29 -3.31 -2.72 25.28
CA LYS A 29 -2.85 -1.33 25.23
C LYS A 29 -1.72 -1.20 24.22
N LEU A 30 -1.47 0.02 23.77
CA LEU A 30 -0.30 0.32 22.94
C LEU A 30 0.98 0.11 23.75
N SER A 31 1.91 -0.67 23.21
CA SER A 31 3.26 -0.76 23.76
C SER A 31 3.98 0.59 23.65
N THR A 32 4.97 0.84 24.50
CA THR A 32 5.81 2.04 24.42
C THR A 32 6.48 2.19 23.05
N SER A 33 6.85 1.08 22.43
CA SER A 33 7.41 1.04 21.06
C SER A 33 6.37 1.45 20.02
N ALA A 34 5.12 0.97 20.13
CA ALA A 34 4.04 1.38 19.25
C ALA A 34 3.70 2.87 19.40
N GLU A 35 3.76 3.42 20.63
CA GLU A 35 3.56 4.86 20.85
C GLU A 35 4.57 5.74 20.12
N LYS A 36 5.82 5.32 20.02
CA LYS A 36 6.86 6.04 19.26
C LYS A 36 6.53 6.16 17.78
N LEU A 37 5.80 5.20 17.21
CA LEU A 37 5.37 5.22 15.82
C LEU A 37 4.23 6.20 15.54
N ARG A 38 3.61 6.80 16.56
CA ARG A 38 2.50 7.75 16.38
C ARG A 38 2.87 8.95 15.51
N ASN A 39 4.09 9.48 15.65
CA ASN A 39 4.54 10.59 14.82
C ASN A 39 4.74 10.15 13.35
N LEU A 40 5.23 8.94 13.15
CA LEU A 40 5.36 8.36 11.82
C LEU A 40 3.99 8.15 11.18
N LEU A 41 2.99 7.69 11.95
CA LEU A 41 1.61 7.56 11.49
C LEU A 41 1.03 8.91 11.04
N LYS A 42 1.27 9.99 11.79
CA LYS A 42 0.84 11.34 11.40
C LYS A 42 1.48 11.78 10.07
N ILE A 43 2.81 11.60 9.96
CA ILE A 43 3.54 12.01 8.77
C ILE A 43 3.08 11.21 7.55
N SER A 44 2.99 9.89 7.65
CA SER A 44 2.58 9.03 6.54
C SER A 44 1.13 9.31 6.11
N ALA A 45 0.20 9.46 7.07
CA ALA A 45 -1.19 9.77 6.77
C ALA A 45 -1.37 11.16 6.15
N LEU A 46 -0.60 12.16 6.61
CA LEU A 46 -0.58 13.49 5.97
C LEU A 46 0.00 13.42 4.56
N THR A 47 1.07 12.67 4.35
CA THR A 47 1.66 12.45 3.02
C THR A 47 0.66 11.78 2.09
N TRP A 48 -0.06 10.78 2.59
CA TRP A 48 -1.13 10.13 1.85
C TRP A 48 -2.23 11.11 1.46
N PHE A 49 -2.75 11.88 2.43
CA PHE A 49 -3.78 12.90 2.19
C PHE A 49 -3.37 13.92 1.13
N ILE A 50 -2.15 14.48 1.25
CA ILE A 50 -1.60 15.43 0.26
C ILE A 50 -1.44 14.75 -1.11
N GLY A 51 -0.99 13.51 -1.15
CA GLY A 51 -0.85 12.72 -2.37
C GLY A 51 -2.17 12.50 -3.09
N VAL A 52 -3.25 12.20 -2.35
CA VAL A 52 -4.60 12.04 -2.91
C VAL A 52 -5.13 13.38 -3.42
N LEU A 53 -5.03 14.46 -2.64
CA LEU A 53 -5.45 15.80 -3.07
C LEU A 53 -4.72 16.23 -4.35
N GLY A 54 -3.40 16.02 -4.41
CA GLY A 54 -2.64 16.27 -5.63
C GLY A 54 -3.13 15.42 -6.80
N SER A 55 -3.46 14.15 -6.56
CA SER A 55 -4.00 13.25 -7.59
C SER A 55 -5.36 13.74 -8.11
N ILE A 56 -6.23 14.28 -7.25
CA ILE A 56 -7.51 14.90 -7.63
C ILE A 56 -7.25 16.09 -8.56
N ILE A 57 -6.41 17.02 -8.12
CA ILE A 57 -6.12 18.27 -8.86
C ILE A 57 -5.53 17.96 -10.25
N PHE A 58 -4.53 17.07 -10.32
CA PHE A 58 -3.90 16.71 -11.61
C PHE A 58 -4.80 15.84 -12.50
N THR A 59 -5.74 15.10 -11.93
CA THR A 59 -6.74 14.38 -12.73
C THR A 59 -7.73 15.38 -13.33
N LEU A 60 -8.16 16.35 -12.55
CA LEU A 60 -9.03 17.43 -12.98
C LEU A 60 -8.41 18.24 -14.13
N ASP A 61 -7.15 18.68 -13.97
CA ASP A 61 -6.38 19.39 -14.98
C ASP A 61 -6.29 18.59 -16.30
N ARG A 62 -6.00 17.29 -16.21
CA ARG A 62 -5.90 16.41 -17.38
C ARG A 62 -7.25 16.24 -18.10
N VAL A 63 -8.35 16.15 -17.37
CA VAL A 63 -9.69 15.94 -17.93
C VAL A 63 -10.18 17.19 -18.63
N LEU A 64 -9.91 18.36 -18.06
CA LEU A 64 -10.41 19.63 -18.57
C LEU A 64 -9.53 20.25 -19.66
N GLY A 65 -8.26 19.85 -19.75
CA GLY A 65 -7.29 20.46 -20.68
C GLY A 65 -7.15 21.97 -20.50
N SER A 66 -7.49 22.51 -19.31
CA SER A 66 -7.54 23.94 -19.01
C SER A 66 -6.49 24.30 -17.97
N SER A 67 -6.13 25.59 -17.86
CA SER A 67 -5.16 26.05 -16.87
C SER A 67 -5.62 25.72 -15.44
N PHE A 68 -4.65 25.43 -14.56
CA PHE A 68 -4.83 25.09 -13.15
C PHE A 68 -5.86 25.98 -12.41
N PHE A 69 -5.86 27.28 -12.69
CA PHE A 69 -6.81 28.22 -12.04
C PHE A 69 -8.26 28.02 -12.49
N LYS A 70 -8.50 27.61 -13.74
CA LYS A 70 -9.84 27.26 -14.22
C LYS A 70 -10.33 25.93 -13.64
N ALA A 71 -9.42 25.02 -13.32
CA ALA A 71 -9.74 23.76 -12.66
C ALA A 71 -10.27 23.97 -11.24
N LEU A 72 -9.92 25.07 -10.57
CA LEU A 72 -10.38 25.39 -9.22
C LEU A 72 -11.73 26.16 -9.17
N ASP A 73 -12.34 26.43 -10.33
CA ASP A 73 -13.67 27.03 -10.37
C ASP A 73 -14.73 26.11 -9.74
N PRO A 74 -15.62 26.64 -8.84
CA PRO A 74 -16.59 25.80 -8.12
C PRO A 74 -17.54 25.01 -9.03
N THR A 75 -17.93 25.55 -10.18
CA THR A 75 -18.80 24.86 -11.14
C THR A 75 -18.08 23.71 -11.81
N THR A 76 -16.82 23.88 -12.11
CA THR A 76 -15.91 22.88 -12.66
C THR A 76 -15.68 21.74 -11.66
N ILE A 77 -15.38 22.07 -10.40
CA ILE A 77 -15.22 21.09 -9.33
C ILE A 77 -16.50 20.28 -9.13
N ARG A 78 -17.65 20.96 -9.08
CA ARG A 78 -18.94 20.28 -8.95
C ARG A 78 -19.20 19.32 -10.12
N SER A 79 -18.98 19.76 -11.35
CA SER A 79 -19.14 18.93 -12.55
C SER A 79 -18.22 17.72 -12.53
N PHE A 80 -16.97 17.88 -12.09
CA PHE A 80 -16.01 16.80 -11.95
C PHE A 80 -16.50 15.71 -10.97
N PHE A 81 -16.99 16.11 -9.79
CA PHE A 81 -17.50 15.15 -8.81
C PHE A 81 -18.85 14.53 -9.18
N THR A 82 -19.63 15.15 -10.05
CA THR A 82 -20.94 14.62 -10.49
C THR A 82 -20.85 13.77 -11.76
N GLN A 83 -19.84 13.98 -12.60
CA GLN A 83 -19.73 13.33 -13.91
C GLN A 83 -18.59 12.31 -14.00
N TYR A 84 -17.66 12.33 -13.04
CA TYR A 84 -16.48 11.47 -13.04
C TYR A 84 -16.46 10.58 -11.80
N ASP A 85 -16.80 9.33 -11.97
CA ASP A 85 -16.81 8.36 -10.86
C ASP A 85 -15.47 8.27 -10.12
N LEU A 86 -14.33 8.38 -10.84
CA LEU A 86 -13.00 8.39 -10.24
C LEU A 86 -12.85 9.51 -9.20
N ALA A 87 -13.48 10.67 -9.41
CA ALA A 87 -13.42 11.77 -8.46
C ALA A 87 -14.05 11.40 -7.12
N SER A 88 -15.17 10.70 -7.14
CA SER A 88 -15.87 10.23 -5.94
C SER A 88 -15.03 9.24 -5.13
N TYR A 89 -14.31 8.32 -5.79
CA TYR A 89 -13.43 7.37 -5.10
C TYR A 89 -12.17 8.04 -4.54
N LEU A 90 -11.58 8.98 -5.27
CA LEU A 90 -10.46 9.78 -4.75
C LEU A 90 -10.90 10.67 -3.58
N ALA A 91 -12.13 11.22 -3.61
CA ALA A 91 -12.68 11.94 -2.48
C ALA A 91 -12.86 11.04 -1.25
N PHE A 92 -13.40 9.84 -1.45
CA PHE A 92 -13.54 8.84 -0.40
C PHE A 92 -12.18 8.47 0.20
N GLU A 93 -11.18 8.19 -0.64
CA GLU A 93 -9.80 7.93 -0.21
C GLU A 93 -9.22 9.12 0.58
N SER A 94 -9.45 10.35 0.12
CA SER A 94 -9.01 11.59 0.78
C SER A 94 -9.63 11.74 2.18
N ILE A 95 -10.93 11.48 2.31
CA ILE A 95 -11.63 11.53 3.60
C ILE A 95 -11.03 10.52 4.56
N ILE A 96 -10.78 9.29 4.12
CA ILE A 96 -10.15 8.25 4.95
C ILE A 96 -8.74 8.67 5.38
N ALA A 97 -7.90 9.12 4.46
CA ALA A 97 -6.55 9.57 4.77
C ALA A 97 -6.57 10.72 5.82
N PHE A 98 -7.51 11.65 5.70
CA PHE A 98 -7.71 12.72 6.66
C PHE A 98 -8.18 12.21 8.03
N ILE A 99 -9.15 11.28 8.06
CA ILE A 99 -9.62 10.66 9.32
C ILE A 99 -8.46 9.97 10.03
N VAL A 100 -7.64 9.18 9.30
CA VAL A 100 -6.48 8.51 9.87
C VAL A 100 -5.48 9.53 10.42
N PHE A 101 -5.22 10.61 9.68
CA PHE A 101 -4.34 11.69 10.14
C PHE A 101 -4.82 12.31 11.46
N ILE A 102 -6.11 12.66 11.56
CA ILE A 102 -6.68 13.24 12.79
C ILE A 102 -6.66 12.22 13.94
N CYS A 103 -7.07 10.99 13.70
CA CYS A 103 -7.07 9.94 14.72
C CYS A 103 -5.66 9.61 15.23
N ALA A 104 -4.63 9.77 14.39
CA ALA A 104 -3.23 9.54 14.78
C ALA A 104 -2.75 10.40 15.95
N PHE A 105 -3.39 11.54 16.23
CA PHE A 105 -3.03 12.38 17.37
C PHE A 105 -3.46 11.78 18.72
N GLN A 106 -4.52 10.99 18.75
CA GLN A 106 -5.13 10.55 19.99
C GLN A 106 -5.30 9.02 20.12
N VAL A 107 -4.86 8.26 19.13
CA VAL A 107 -5.01 6.80 19.16
C VAL A 107 -4.25 6.18 20.33
N LYS A 108 -4.97 5.40 21.15
CA LYS A 108 -4.45 4.74 22.37
C LYS A 108 -4.86 3.26 22.45
N LYS A 109 -5.85 2.82 21.68
CA LYS A 109 -6.41 1.47 21.74
C LYS A 109 -6.09 0.68 20.49
N ILE A 110 -5.72 -0.58 20.65
CA ILE A 110 -5.43 -1.50 19.54
C ILE A 110 -6.66 -1.65 18.63
N LEU A 111 -7.86 -1.74 19.17
CA LEU A 111 -9.08 -1.84 18.38
C LEU A 111 -9.27 -0.65 17.44
N THR A 112 -8.91 0.56 17.88
CA THR A 112 -8.92 1.76 17.02
C THR A 112 -7.90 1.65 15.88
N LEU A 113 -6.70 1.13 16.16
CA LEU A 113 -5.69 0.90 15.11
C LEU A 113 -6.16 -0.13 14.07
N ILE A 114 -6.77 -1.22 14.53
CA ILE A 114 -7.34 -2.24 13.63
C ILE A 114 -8.43 -1.62 12.75
N PHE A 115 -9.33 -0.83 13.33
CA PHE A 115 -10.36 -0.13 12.58
C PHE A 115 -9.75 0.83 11.55
N LEU A 116 -8.76 1.64 11.96
CA LEU A 116 -8.05 2.54 11.05
C LEU A 116 -7.32 1.78 9.93
N LEU A 117 -6.74 0.62 10.22
CA LEU A 117 -6.11 -0.23 9.22
C LEU A 117 -7.13 -0.73 8.18
N ILE A 118 -8.29 -1.21 8.64
CA ILE A 118 -9.35 -1.70 7.75
C ILE A 118 -9.86 -0.58 6.84
N ILE A 119 -10.18 0.59 7.38
CA ILE A 119 -10.67 1.71 6.56
C ILE A 119 -9.57 2.25 5.64
N SER A 120 -8.29 2.21 6.04
CA SER A 120 -7.17 2.60 5.18
C SER A 120 -7.03 1.66 3.97
N LEU A 121 -7.15 0.35 4.18
CA LEU A 121 -7.19 -0.64 3.10
C LEU A 121 -8.38 -0.40 2.17
N ALA A 122 -9.57 -0.13 2.72
CA ALA A 122 -10.76 0.19 1.94
C ALA A 122 -10.57 1.47 1.10
N GLY A 123 -9.98 2.52 1.68
CA GLY A 123 -9.68 3.76 0.98
C GLY A 123 -8.74 3.56 -0.20
N LEU A 124 -7.64 2.83 0.01
CA LEU A 124 -6.65 2.59 -1.03
C LEU A 124 -7.16 1.68 -2.15
N VAL A 125 -8.09 0.77 -1.83
CA VAL A 125 -8.73 -0.14 -2.80
C VAL A 125 -9.85 0.54 -3.58
N ALA A 126 -10.49 1.56 -3.03
CA ALA A 126 -11.67 2.19 -3.63
C ALA A 126 -11.50 2.58 -5.12
N PRO A 127 -10.38 3.20 -5.56
CA PRO A 127 -10.18 3.54 -6.97
C PRO A 127 -10.07 2.32 -7.91
N VAL A 128 -9.82 1.12 -7.37
CA VAL A 128 -9.70 -0.12 -8.16
C VAL A 128 -11.04 -0.49 -8.80
N PHE A 129 -12.15 -0.25 -8.13
CA PHE A 129 -13.47 -0.61 -8.61
C PHE A 129 -13.85 0.08 -9.93
N LEU A 130 -13.24 1.25 -10.22
CA LEU A 130 -13.50 1.98 -11.46
C LEU A 130 -12.63 1.59 -12.63
N SER A 131 -11.42 1.15 -12.37
CA SER A 131 -10.44 0.90 -13.45
C SER A 131 -10.91 -0.17 -14.44
N HIS A 132 -11.98 -0.90 -14.13
CA HIS A 132 -12.49 -2.04 -14.88
C HIS A 132 -13.96 -1.99 -15.25
N ALA A 133 -14.68 -0.90 -14.97
CA ALA A 133 -16.09 -0.74 -15.33
C ALA A 133 -16.35 -0.83 -16.86
N ALA A 134 -15.32 -0.67 -17.68
CA ALA A 134 -15.42 -0.63 -19.14
C ALA A 134 -15.04 -1.95 -19.85
N SER A 135 -14.55 -2.99 -19.16
CA SER A 135 -14.12 -4.24 -19.80
C SER A 135 -15.18 -5.34 -19.63
N GLY A 136 -15.87 -5.70 -20.72
CA GLY A 136 -16.81 -6.83 -20.76
C GLY A 136 -16.09 -8.17 -20.53
N GLY A 137 -16.78 -9.16 -19.97
CA GLY A 137 -16.27 -10.51 -19.72
C GLY A 137 -16.15 -10.83 -18.23
N SER A 138 -15.06 -11.41 -17.77
CA SER A 138 -14.82 -11.83 -16.38
C SER A 138 -14.58 -10.68 -15.38
N HIS A 139 -15.41 -9.64 -15.43
CA HIS A 139 -15.25 -8.38 -14.69
C HIS A 139 -15.05 -8.58 -13.18
N SER A 140 -15.88 -9.39 -12.54
CA SER A 140 -15.79 -9.65 -11.09
C SER A 140 -14.47 -10.32 -10.67
N LEU A 141 -13.95 -11.22 -11.51
CA LEU A 141 -12.70 -11.91 -11.26
C LEU A 141 -11.49 -10.96 -11.36
N VAL A 142 -11.51 -10.09 -12.38
CA VAL A 142 -10.44 -9.09 -12.58
C VAL A 142 -10.43 -8.08 -11.44
N VAL A 143 -11.58 -7.54 -11.08
CA VAL A 143 -11.70 -6.58 -9.95
C VAL A 143 -11.30 -7.25 -8.64
N GLY A 144 -11.84 -8.44 -8.36
CA GLY A 144 -11.53 -9.18 -7.13
C GLY A 144 -10.03 -9.50 -7.00
N SER A 145 -9.40 -9.95 -8.09
CA SER A 145 -7.95 -10.23 -8.08
C SER A 145 -7.12 -8.96 -7.88
N LEU A 146 -7.53 -7.83 -8.47
CA LEU A 146 -6.82 -6.56 -8.29
C LEU A 146 -6.98 -6.00 -6.88
N VAL A 147 -8.15 -6.17 -6.26
CA VAL A 147 -8.37 -5.84 -4.84
C VAL A 147 -7.42 -6.64 -3.95
N ILE A 148 -7.35 -7.96 -4.15
CA ILE A 148 -6.42 -8.83 -3.40
C ILE A 148 -4.98 -8.40 -3.64
N HIS A 149 -4.62 -8.06 -4.86
CA HIS A 149 -3.29 -7.60 -5.24
C HIS A 149 -2.89 -6.33 -4.49
N VAL A 150 -3.75 -5.31 -4.48
CA VAL A 150 -3.50 -4.03 -3.79
C VAL A 150 -3.42 -4.22 -2.29
N ILE A 151 -4.30 -5.02 -1.68
CA ILE A 151 -4.25 -5.33 -0.24
C ILE A 151 -2.94 -6.06 0.09
N GLY A 152 -2.59 -7.10 -0.66
CA GLY A 152 -1.35 -7.86 -0.45
C GLY A 152 -0.11 -6.98 -0.56
N LEU A 153 -0.01 -6.14 -1.61
CA LEU A 153 1.06 -5.17 -1.77
C LEU A 153 1.13 -4.17 -0.62
N SER A 154 -0.01 -3.64 -0.20
CA SER A 154 -0.07 -2.65 0.89
C SER A 154 0.45 -3.21 2.21
N LEU A 155 0.08 -4.45 2.53
CA LEU A 155 0.54 -5.14 3.73
C LEU A 155 2.03 -5.52 3.61
N TRP A 156 2.47 -6.00 2.45
CA TRP A 156 3.85 -6.43 2.24
C TRP A 156 4.81 -5.25 2.19
N VAL A 157 4.64 -4.35 1.22
CA VAL A 157 5.51 -3.17 1.05
C VAL A 157 5.38 -2.22 2.24
N GLY A 158 4.16 -1.97 2.71
CA GLY A 158 3.92 -1.14 3.90
C GLY A 158 4.59 -1.70 5.14
N GLY A 159 4.51 -3.02 5.34
CA GLY A 159 5.19 -3.69 6.45
C GLY A 159 6.71 -3.59 6.38
N ILE A 160 7.31 -3.75 5.20
CA ILE A 160 8.76 -3.53 4.97
C ILE A 160 9.15 -2.09 5.33
N LEU A 161 8.39 -1.10 4.82
CA LEU A 161 8.64 0.32 5.12
C LEU A 161 8.57 0.60 6.63
N ALA A 162 7.56 0.05 7.32
CA ALA A 162 7.43 0.22 8.76
C ALA A 162 8.61 -0.40 9.52
N ILE A 163 9.00 -1.65 9.19
CA ILE A 163 10.13 -2.34 9.82
C ILE A 163 11.44 -1.59 9.61
N ALA A 164 11.65 -1.01 8.42
CA ALA A 164 12.84 -0.21 8.14
C ALA A 164 12.99 0.99 9.09
N MET A 165 11.87 1.51 9.60
CA MET A 165 11.82 2.67 10.49
C MET A 165 11.82 2.31 11.99
N LEU A 166 11.76 1.02 12.35
CA LEU A 166 11.84 0.57 13.74
C LEU A 166 13.25 0.64 14.30
N SER A 167 13.36 0.78 15.63
CA SER A 167 14.62 0.60 16.36
C SER A 167 15.09 -0.86 16.25
N GLU A 168 16.36 -1.09 16.54
CA GLU A 168 16.95 -2.44 16.49
C GLU A 168 16.24 -3.44 17.42
N SER A 169 15.90 -3.01 18.63
CA SER A 169 15.16 -3.80 19.60
C SER A 169 13.75 -4.13 19.14
N ASP A 170 13.06 -3.16 18.54
CA ASP A 170 11.70 -3.35 18.04
C ASP A 170 11.66 -4.24 16.79
N ARG A 171 12.69 -4.17 15.93
CA ARG A 171 12.86 -5.08 14.78
C ARG A 171 12.99 -6.53 15.21
N ALA A 172 13.73 -6.81 16.28
CA ALA A 172 13.89 -8.17 16.80
C ALA A 172 12.54 -8.83 17.14
N ILE A 173 11.56 -8.02 17.57
CA ILE A 173 10.20 -8.48 17.89
C ILE A 173 9.32 -8.53 16.63
N ALA A 174 9.40 -7.49 15.80
CA ALA A 174 8.49 -7.30 14.66
C ALA A 174 8.80 -8.24 13.48
N VAL A 175 10.08 -8.47 13.17
CA VAL A 175 10.51 -9.24 11.98
C VAL A 175 9.97 -10.68 11.98
N PRO A 176 10.06 -11.47 13.06
CA PRO A 176 9.52 -12.83 13.06
C PRO A 176 8.00 -12.86 12.83
N ARG A 177 7.27 -11.91 13.42
CA ARG A 177 5.81 -11.78 13.26
C ARG A 177 5.44 -11.36 11.84
N PHE A 178 6.17 -10.41 11.29
CA PHE A 178 5.97 -9.94 9.92
C PHE A 178 6.30 -11.00 8.88
N SER A 179 7.31 -11.85 9.11
CA SER A 179 7.74 -12.89 8.16
C SER A 179 6.62 -13.84 7.73
N GLN A 180 5.71 -14.21 8.65
CA GLN A 180 4.54 -15.02 8.31
C GLN A 180 3.53 -14.24 7.46
N LEU A 181 3.23 -13.00 7.86
CA LEU A 181 2.33 -12.14 7.11
C LEU A 181 2.87 -11.85 5.70
N ALA A 182 4.16 -11.53 5.61
CA ALA A 182 4.84 -11.26 4.34
C ALA A 182 4.75 -12.44 3.38
N LEU A 183 4.89 -13.67 3.86
CA LEU A 183 4.74 -14.87 3.04
C LEU A 183 3.34 -14.96 2.43
N TRP A 184 2.28 -14.81 3.25
CA TRP A 184 0.91 -14.88 2.76
C TRP A 184 0.57 -13.71 1.84
N ALA A 185 1.06 -12.51 2.15
CA ALA A 185 0.89 -11.35 1.29
C ALA A 185 1.59 -11.54 -0.06
N ALA A 186 2.82 -12.07 -0.08
CA ALA A 186 3.55 -12.39 -1.31
C ALA A 186 2.81 -13.43 -2.17
N ILE A 187 2.29 -14.50 -1.55
CA ILE A 187 1.48 -15.52 -2.25
C ILE A 187 0.24 -14.87 -2.87
N ALA A 188 -0.47 -14.03 -2.11
CA ALA A 188 -1.65 -13.32 -2.60
C ALA A 188 -1.32 -12.39 -3.78
N VAL A 189 -0.20 -11.66 -3.71
CA VAL A 189 0.30 -10.79 -4.78
C VAL A 189 0.64 -11.59 -6.04
N VAL A 190 1.34 -12.72 -5.89
CA VAL A 190 1.71 -13.58 -7.03
C VAL A 190 0.47 -14.15 -7.69
N ILE A 191 -0.43 -14.79 -6.93
CA ILE A 191 -1.64 -15.41 -7.49
C ILE A 191 -2.52 -14.36 -8.18
N SER A 192 -2.79 -13.24 -7.51
CA SER A 192 -3.59 -12.16 -8.09
C SER A 192 -2.90 -11.51 -9.29
N GLY A 193 -1.57 -11.39 -9.28
CA GLY A 193 -0.79 -10.90 -10.40
C GLY A 193 -0.89 -11.81 -11.63
N VAL A 194 -0.81 -13.14 -11.44
CA VAL A 194 -1.00 -14.13 -12.51
C VAL A 194 -2.41 -14.03 -13.10
N VAL A 195 -3.45 -13.93 -12.25
CA VAL A 195 -4.84 -13.78 -12.72
C VAL A 195 -4.99 -12.49 -13.55
N ASN A 196 -4.44 -11.36 -13.06
CA ASN A 196 -4.49 -10.08 -13.78
C ASN A 196 -3.71 -10.12 -15.11
N ALA A 197 -2.56 -10.81 -15.14
CA ALA A 197 -1.79 -10.99 -16.37
C ALA A 197 -2.54 -11.89 -17.37
N TRP A 198 -3.08 -13.01 -16.92
CA TRP A 198 -3.83 -13.95 -17.73
C TRP A 198 -5.01 -13.29 -18.45
N THR A 199 -5.81 -12.50 -17.73
CA THR A 199 -6.98 -11.82 -18.31
C THR A 199 -6.62 -10.78 -19.37
N ARG A 200 -5.40 -10.26 -19.39
CA ARG A 200 -4.94 -9.26 -20.36
C ARG A 200 -4.03 -9.81 -21.46
N LEU A 201 -3.34 -10.92 -21.21
CA LEU A 201 -2.38 -11.55 -22.13
C LEU A 201 -2.92 -12.86 -22.70
N ASN A 202 -4.23 -12.98 -22.86
CA ASN A 202 -4.89 -14.19 -23.35
C ASN A 202 -4.71 -14.42 -24.87
N PHE A 203 -4.21 -13.45 -25.63
CA PHE A 203 -3.91 -13.58 -27.06
C PHE A 203 -2.40 -13.55 -27.29
N VAL A 204 -1.93 -14.35 -28.25
CA VAL A 204 -0.51 -14.44 -28.62
C VAL A 204 0.08 -13.06 -28.99
N SER A 205 -0.69 -12.24 -29.72
CA SER A 205 -0.28 -10.89 -30.10
C SER A 205 -0.11 -9.93 -28.90
N ALA A 206 -0.78 -10.20 -27.78
CA ALA A 206 -0.67 -9.36 -26.57
C ALA A 206 0.70 -9.47 -25.90
N TRP A 207 1.44 -10.58 -26.13
CA TRP A 207 2.78 -10.78 -25.58
C TRP A 207 3.85 -9.89 -26.21
N ASN A 208 3.57 -9.27 -27.35
CA ASN A 208 4.47 -8.30 -27.99
C ASN A 208 4.06 -6.84 -27.68
N SER A 209 3.54 -6.59 -26.49
CA SER A 209 3.07 -5.28 -26.04
C SER A 209 3.93 -4.73 -24.92
N THR A 210 3.96 -3.39 -24.78
CA THR A 210 4.59 -2.72 -23.64
C THR A 210 4.06 -3.24 -22.29
N TYR A 211 2.79 -3.64 -22.24
CA TYR A 211 2.19 -4.24 -21.06
C TYR A 211 2.85 -5.58 -20.70
N ALA A 212 3.11 -6.45 -21.68
CA ALA A 212 3.77 -7.74 -21.45
C ALA A 212 5.20 -7.53 -20.90
N TYR A 213 5.96 -6.59 -21.43
CA TYR A 213 7.30 -6.28 -20.91
C TYR A 213 7.26 -5.78 -19.46
N ILE A 214 6.28 -4.95 -19.10
CA ILE A 214 6.08 -4.50 -17.72
C ILE A 214 5.72 -5.68 -16.82
N VAL A 215 4.85 -6.60 -17.27
CA VAL A 215 4.48 -7.80 -16.49
C VAL A 215 5.71 -8.69 -16.27
N ILE A 216 6.53 -8.91 -17.29
CA ILE A 216 7.77 -9.70 -17.16
C ILE A 216 8.72 -9.03 -16.15
N ALA A 217 8.96 -7.72 -16.27
CA ALA A 217 9.81 -6.98 -15.35
C ALA A 217 9.32 -7.08 -13.90
N LYS A 218 8.01 -6.90 -13.67
CA LYS A 218 7.41 -7.07 -12.34
C LYS A 218 7.52 -8.50 -11.81
N THR A 219 7.37 -9.50 -12.66
CA THR A 219 7.53 -10.91 -12.27
C THR A 219 8.96 -11.19 -11.84
N LEU A 220 9.95 -10.72 -12.59
CA LEU A 220 11.36 -10.87 -12.23
C LEU A 220 11.68 -10.15 -10.91
N ALA A 221 11.19 -8.92 -10.72
CA ALA A 221 11.34 -8.19 -9.47
C ALA A 221 10.72 -8.96 -8.28
N THR A 222 9.50 -9.49 -8.45
CA THR A 222 8.81 -10.27 -7.41
C THR A 222 9.58 -11.55 -7.05
N ILE A 223 10.09 -12.28 -8.05
CA ILE A 223 10.94 -13.47 -7.81
C ILE A 223 12.20 -13.09 -7.04
N SER A 224 12.85 -11.98 -7.41
CA SER A 224 14.04 -11.47 -6.70
C SER A 224 13.73 -11.12 -5.24
N LEU A 225 12.60 -10.46 -4.97
CA LEU A 225 12.15 -10.12 -3.61
C LEU A 225 11.85 -11.38 -2.77
N ILE A 226 11.19 -12.38 -3.36
CA ILE A 226 10.92 -13.66 -2.67
C ILE A 226 12.23 -14.40 -2.36
N ALA A 227 13.17 -14.43 -3.30
CA ALA A 227 14.49 -15.04 -3.10
C ALA A 227 15.28 -14.33 -1.98
N LEU A 228 15.28 -13.00 -1.95
CA LEU A 228 15.87 -12.20 -0.88
C LEU A 228 15.21 -12.50 0.46
N GLY A 229 13.87 -12.50 0.53
CA GLY A 229 13.12 -12.84 1.74
C GLY A 229 13.44 -14.26 2.26
N TYR A 230 13.59 -15.25 1.36
CA TYR A 230 14.01 -16.59 1.72
C TYR A 230 15.44 -16.63 2.29
N LEU A 231 16.38 -15.92 1.67
CA LEU A 231 17.76 -15.80 2.17
C LEU A 231 17.80 -15.12 3.54
N HIS A 232 16.98 -14.09 3.77
CA HIS A 232 16.81 -13.46 5.07
C HIS A 232 16.37 -14.46 6.14
N ARG A 233 15.30 -15.22 5.84
CA ARG A 233 14.77 -16.21 6.77
C ARG A 233 15.80 -17.27 7.13
N LYS A 234 16.50 -17.81 6.14
CA LYS A 234 17.56 -18.81 6.35
C LYS A 234 18.72 -18.28 7.20
N ASN A 235 19.09 -17.00 7.04
CA ASN A 235 20.13 -16.36 7.83
C ASN A 235 19.70 -16.09 9.29
N LEU A 236 18.38 -15.98 9.55
CA LEU A 236 17.84 -15.82 10.90
C LEU A 236 17.80 -17.14 11.68
N GLU A 237 17.58 -18.27 11.00
CA GLU A 237 17.47 -19.60 11.61
C GLU A 237 18.82 -20.17 12.09
N GLY A 238 19.95 -19.58 11.65
CA GLY A 238 21.30 -20.13 11.90
C GLY A 238 22.22 -19.31 12.83
N LYS A 239 21.79 -18.16 13.39
CA LYS A 239 22.68 -17.29 14.15
C LYS A 239 22.04 -16.79 15.45
N GLU A 240 22.75 -16.99 16.57
CA GLU A 240 22.39 -16.40 17.88
C GLU A 240 22.44 -14.84 17.90
N ARG A 241 23.07 -14.21 16.91
CA ARG A 241 23.09 -12.75 16.72
C ARG A 241 22.75 -12.39 15.26
N ILE A 242 21.67 -11.66 15.09
CA ILE A 242 21.26 -11.12 13.80
C ILE A 242 22.23 -10.01 13.39
N ASN A 243 22.86 -10.14 12.21
CA ASN A 243 23.64 -9.05 11.63
C ASN A 243 22.70 -7.97 11.06
N TRP A 244 22.31 -7.03 11.91
CA TRP A 244 21.37 -5.96 11.57
C TRP A 244 21.86 -5.06 10.42
N ALA A 245 23.17 -4.85 10.27
CA ALA A 245 23.71 -4.06 9.17
C ALA A 245 23.52 -4.76 7.81
N GLY A 246 23.70 -6.07 7.75
CA GLY A 246 23.38 -6.87 6.55
C GLY A 246 21.87 -6.88 6.25
N PHE A 247 21.06 -7.01 7.29
CA PHE A 247 19.61 -6.99 7.20
C PHE A 247 19.07 -5.62 6.70
N ALA A 248 19.57 -4.51 7.22
CA ALA A 248 19.20 -3.17 6.78
C ALA A 248 19.56 -2.91 5.30
N LYS A 249 20.74 -3.39 4.85
CA LYS A 249 21.13 -3.32 3.43
C LYS A 249 20.15 -4.06 2.52
N LEU A 250 19.72 -5.25 2.92
CA LEU A 250 18.79 -6.06 2.13
C LEU A 250 17.39 -5.43 2.09
N ILE A 251 16.88 -4.91 3.22
CA ILE A 251 15.61 -4.15 3.23
C ILE A 251 15.69 -2.92 2.32
N THR A 252 16.83 -2.23 2.29
CA THR A 252 17.01 -1.07 1.40
C THR A 252 16.95 -1.50 -0.06
N VAL A 253 17.54 -2.65 -0.42
CA VAL A 253 17.45 -3.22 -1.77
C VAL A 253 16.01 -3.63 -2.10
N GLU A 254 15.32 -4.29 -1.17
CA GLU A 254 13.90 -4.64 -1.34
C GLU A 254 13.00 -3.40 -1.55
N ALA A 255 13.29 -2.31 -0.87
CA ALA A 255 12.52 -1.06 -1.01
C ALA A 255 12.81 -0.29 -2.31
N LEU A 256 13.92 -0.58 -3.00
CA LEU A 256 14.32 0.04 -4.27
C LEU A 256 13.86 -0.74 -5.51
N ILE A 257 13.45 -2.00 -5.36
CA ILE A 257 12.88 -2.86 -6.42
C ILE A 257 11.36 -2.72 -6.46
#